data_df5b18bf1c374f34dc637aaf3fce674b
#
_entry.id   df5b18bf1c374f34dc637aaf3fce674b
#
_cell.length_a   1.000
_cell.length_b   1.000
_cell.length_c   1.000
_cell.angle_alpha   90.00
_cell.angle_beta   90.00
_cell.angle_gamma   90.00
#
_symmetry.space_group_name_H-M   'P 1'
#
loop_
_entity.id
_entity.type
_entity.pdbx_description
1 polymer ?
#
loop_
_entity_poly.entity_id
_entity_poly.type
_entity_poly.pdbx_seq_one_letter_code
_entity_poly.pdbx_strand_id
1 'polypeptide(L)'
;MTATTLPDGPEQTPLTADTVLRYHLCWKHRDLDGVMELYHPDIQYHDFFQNRVLGYQELRDYVRACLPHEAGEDIVHSDRIRVDGCTAFIQYQVTVQGGDGLVAFQSSEAITVKDGLIWQVNEYATLVHRNGSGHANSGPRPATSRLGLSPRQLSTMAQDLEHYFQRQRPYLDPELDLQQVADASGYSRNQISYLLNQVLGQSFYRYVNQARLQHLMASLDDASIEATIDELAFNAGFNSLSAFYKCFREHTGLTPKAYLKQISLRART
;
A
#
# COMPACT_ATOMS: atom_id res chain seq x y z
N MET A 1 -36.04 4.72 -17.06
CA MET A 1 -35.44 3.75 -16.14
C MET A 1 -36.13 3.93 -14.80
N THR A 2 -37.01 3.02 -14.42
CA THR A 2 -37.68 3.05 -13.11
C THR A 2 -36.68 2.70 -12.03
N ALA A 3 -36.44 3.63 -11.13
CA ALA A 3 -35.66 3.35 -9.93
C ALA A 3 -36.38 2.21 -9.19
N THR A 4 -35.75 1.06 -9.09
CA THR A 4 -36.22 -0.04 -8.23
C THR A 4 -36.06 0.45 -6.80
N THR A 5 -37.14 0.91 -6.19
CA THR A 5 -37.16 1.30 -4.77
C THR A 5 -36.96 0.01 -3.97
N LEU A 6 -35.82 -0.15 -3.32
CA LEU A 6 -35.57 -1.24 -2.38
C LEU A 6 -36.51 -1.06 -1.17
N PRO A 7 -37.03 -2.14 -0.57
CA PRO A 7 -37.68 -2.05 0.71
C PRO A 7 -36.63 -1.57 1.76
N ASP A 8 -36.81 -0.37 2.26
CA ASP A 8 -35.86 0.29 3.16
C ASP A 8 -36.57 0.62 4.50
N GLY A 9 -37.00 -0.43 5.17
CA GLY A 9 -37.64 -0.32 6.47
C GLY A 9 -36.77 -0.82 7.61
N PRO A 10 -37.07 -0.45 8.87
CA PRO A 10 -36.29 -0.88 10.04
C PRO A 10 -36.24 -2.41 10.20
N GLU A 11 -37.17 -3.13 9.59
CA GLU A 11 -37.21 -4.59 9.55
C GLU A 11 -36.03 -5.20 8.76
N GLN A 12 -35.38 -4.43 7.86
CA GLN A 12 -34.22 -4.87 7.10
C GLN A 12 -32.92 -4.75 7.90
N THR A 13 -32.90 -3.90 8.93
CA THR A 13 -31.70 -3.60 9.72
C THR A 13 -30.97 -4.84 10.27
N PRO A 14 -31.65 -5.86 10.87
CA PRO A 14 -30.96 -7.05 11.36
C PRO A 14 -30.28 -7.87 10.26
N LEU A 15 -30.93 -8.03 9.13
CA LEU A 15 -30.40 -8.77 7.98
C LEU A 15 -29.20 -8.04 7.38
N THR A 16 -29.29 -6.74 7.21
CA THR A 16 -28.21 -5.88 6.75
C THR A 16 -27.00 -5.95 7.68
N ALA A 17 -27.24 -5.88 9.01
CA ALA A 17 -26.19 -5.97 10.00
C ALA A 17 -25.46 -7.32 9.96
N ASP A 18 -26.18 -8.43 9.83
CA ASP A 18 -25.59 -9.77 9.71
C ASP A 18 -24.75 -9.90 8.45
N THR A 19 -25.30 -9.51 7.31
CA THR A 19 -24.61 -9.57 6.01
C THR A 19 -23.31 -8.78 6.02
N VAL A 20 -23.33 -7.53 6.52
CA VAL A 20 -22.16 -6.66 6.56
C VAL A 20 -21.13 -7.12 7.58
N LEU A 21 -21.55 -7.68 8.72
CA LEU A 21 -20.63 -8.29 9.69
C LEU A 21 -19.93 -9.51 9.09
N ARG A 22 -20.64 -10.39 8.41
CA ARG A 22 -20.05 -11.55 7.72
C ARG A 22 -19.07 -11.11 6.63
N TYR A 23 -19.45 -10.12 5.83
CA TYR A 23 -18.57 -9.51 4.83
C TYR A 23 -17.26 -9.01 5.44
N HIS A 24 -17.34 -8.27 6.53
CA HIS A 24 -16.17 -7.80 7.25
C HIS A 24 -15.30 -8.95 7.78
N LEU A 25 -15.91 -9.99 8.35
CA LEU A 25 -15.17 -11.15 8.85
C LEU A 25 -14.48 -11.92 7.72
N CYS A 26 -15.11 -12.09 6.56
CA CYS A 26 -14.48 -12.71 5.39
C CYS A 26 -13.24 -11.93 4.94
N TRP A 27 -13.31 -10.59 4.89
CA TRP A 27 -12.14 -9.75 4.61
C TRP A 27 -11.02 -9.94 5.64
N LYS A 28 -11.37 -9.94 6.91
CA LYS A 28 -10.40 -10.12 8.02
C LYS A 28 -9.75 -11.50 7.99
N HIS A 29 -10.48 -12.53 7.62
CA HIS A 29 -9.98 -13.90 7.53
C HIS A 29 -9.39 -14.24 6.16
N ARG A 30 -9.33 -13.29 5.22
CA ARG A 30 -8.79 -13.48 3.88
C ARG A 30 -9.56 -14.51 3.05
N ASP A 31 -10.84 -14.63 3.31
CA ASP A 31 -11.74 -15.59 2.68
C ASP A 31 -12.34 -14.98 1.41
N LEU A 32 -11.64 -15.17 0.28
CA LEU A 32 -12.07 -14.68 -1.03
C LEU A 32 -13.43 -15.23 -1.43
N ASP A 33 -13.63 -16.54 -1.25
CA ASP A 33 -14.87 -17.18 -1.68
C ASP A 33 -16.04 -16.72 -0.80
N GLY A 34 -15.83 -16.61 0.51
CA GLY A 34 -16.82 -16.06 1.43
C GLY A 34 -17.19 -14.60 1.13
N VAL A 35 -16.22 -13.76 0.72
CA VAL A 35 -16.51 -12.40 0.26
C VAL A 35 -17.38 -12.45 -1.01
N MET A 36 -17.02 -13.29 -1.98
CA MET A 36 -17.75 -13.37 -3.26
C MET A 36 -19.16 -13.93 -3.11
N GLU A 37 -19.39 -14.86 -2.17
CA GLU A 37 -20.73 -15.41 -1.87
C GLU A 37 -21.69 -14.36 -1.28
N LEU A 38 -21.16 -13.31 -0.67
CA LEU A 38 -21.96 -12.22 -0.11
C LEU A 38 -22.36 -11.16 -1.14
N TYR A 39 -21.78 -11.14 -2.33
CA TYR A 39 -22.16 -10.20 -3.37
C TYR A 39 -23.37 -10.68 -4.17
N HIS A 40 -24.29 -9.76 -4.42
CA HIS A 40 -25.42 -10.00 -5.31
C HIS A 40 -24.92 -10.18 -6.76
N PRO A 41 -25.53 -11.04 -7.60
CA PRO A 41 -25.12 -11.19 -9.01
C PRO A 41 -25.10 -9.88 -9.82
N ASP A 42 -26.01 -8.94 -9.49
CA ASP A 42 -26.09 -7.62 -10.11
C ASP A 42 -25.40 -6.53 -9.28
N ILE A 43 -24.36 -6.89 -8.52
CA ILE A 43 -23.61 -5.94 -7.68
C ILE A 43 -23.07 -4.76 -8.49
N GLN A 44 -23.16 -3.57 -7.92
CA GLN A 44 -22.53 -2.35 -8.42
C GLN A 44 -21.55 -1.84 -7.36
N TYR A 45 -20.27 -2.08 -7.57
CA TYR A 45 -19.22 -1.60 -6.70
C TYR A 45 -18.64 -0.30 -7.27
N HIS A 46 -18.97 0.82 -6.65
CA HIS A 46 -18.48 2.14 -7.02
C HIS A 46 -17.22 2.48 -6.20
N ASP A 47 -16.09 2.43 -6.85
CA ASP A 47 -14.83 2.94 -6.29
C ASP A 47 -14.68 4.41 -6.69
N PHE A 48 -15.04 5.32 -5.78
CA PHE A 48 -14.95 6.77 -6.04
C PHE A 48 -13.52 7.30 -6.00
N PHE A 49 -12.59 6.55 -5.42
CA PHE A 49 -11.18 6.92 -5.46
C PHE A 49 -10.61 6.71 -6.86
N GLN A 50 -11.02 5.64 -7.55
CA GLN A 50 -10.61 5.32 -8.91
C GLN A 50 -11.56 5.85 -9.98
N ASN A 51 -12.74 6.31 -9.61
CA ASN A 51 -13.82 6.67 -10.51
C ASN A 51 -14.22 5.49 -11.43
N ARG A 52 -14.40 4.30 -10.84
CA ARG A 52 -14.78 3.06 -11.55
C ARG A 52 -16.04 2.45 -10.94
N VAL A 53 -16.77 1.72 -11.78
CA VAL A 53 -17.86 0.84 -11.36
C VAL A 53 -17.47 -0.59 -11.77
N LEU A 54 -17.45 -1.50 -10.80
CA LEU A 54 -17.11 -2.91 -10.99
C LEU A 54 -18.36 -3.76 -10.86
N GLY A 55 -18.57 -4.66 -11.81
CA GLY A 55 -19.56 -5.72 -11.73
C GLY A 55 -19.00 -6.99 -11.09
N TYR A 56 -19.87 -8.02 -10.92
CA TYR A 56 -19.54 -9.27 -10.23
C TYR A 56 -18.29 -9.95 -10.79
N GLN A 57 -18.11 -10.00 -12.10
CA GLN A 57 -16.97 -10.68 -12.74
C GLN A 57 -15.63 -9.98 -12.45
N GLU A 58 -15.62 -8.66 -12.46
CA GLU A 58 -14.43 -7.85 -12.21
C GLU A 58 -14.07 -7.84 -10.72
N LEU A 59 -15.07 -7.98 -9.83
CA LEU A 59 -14.88 -7.95 -8.38
C LEU A 59 -14.02 -9.09 -7.87
N ARG A 60 -14.09 -10.29 -8.46
CA ARG A 60 -13.29 -11.42 -7.98
C ARG A 60 -11.79 -11.14 -8.07
N ASP A 61 -11.34 -10.59 -9.18
CA ASP A 61 -9.93 -10.24 -9.36
C ASP A 61 -9.55 -9.00 -8.52
N TYR A 62 -10.47 -8.05 -8.41
CA TYR A 62 -10.31 -6.90 -7.53
C TYR A 62 -10.16 -7.30 -6.07
N VAL A 63 -11.07 -8.12 -5.53
CA VAL A 63 -11.03 -8.62 -4.14
C VAL A 63 -9.76 -9.43 -3.90
N ARG A 64 -9.40 -10.34 -4.83
CA ARG A 64 -8.15 -11.11 -4.73
C ARG A 64 -6.92 -10.22 -4.61
N ALA A 65 -6.85 -9.16 -5.41
CA ALA A 65 -5.75 -8.20 -5.38
C ALA A 65 -5.75 -7.31 -4.12
N CYS A 66 -6.89 -7.20 -3.43
CA CYS A 66 -7.05 -6.33 -2.26
C CYS A 66 -7.00 -7.07 -0.92
N LEU A 67 -7.07 -8.42 -0.94
CA LEU A 67 -6.96 -9.21 0.29
C LEU A 67 -5.54 -9.10 0.85
N PRO A 68 -5.39 -8.94 2.18
CA PRO A 68 -4.08 -8.89 2.82
C PRO A 68 -3.31 -10.19 2.56
N HIS A 69 -2.03 -10.10 2.19
CA HIS A 69 -1.20 -11.28 1.87
C HIS A 69 -0.33 -11.75 3.05
N GLU A 70 -0.08 -10.90 4.05
CA GLU A 70 0.83 -11.22 5.15
C GLU A 70 0.19 -11.16 6.56
N ALA A 71 0.80 -11.92 7.50
CA ALA A 71 0.42 -11.89 8.91
C ALA A 71 0.91 -10.58 9.54
N GLY A 72 0.02 -9.71 9.94
CA GLY A 72 0.33 -8.42 10.57
C GLY A 72 -0.37 -7.24 9.92
N GLU A 73 -0.97 -7.46 8.74
CA GLU A 73 -1.86 -6.47 8.15
C GLU A 73 -3.19 -6.51 8.84
N ASP A 74 -3.57 -5.40 9.40
CA ASP A 74 -4.86 -5.28 10.06
C ASP A 74 -5.66 -4.14 9.43
N ILE A 75 -6.91 -4.44 9.10
CA ILE A 75 -7.90 -3.44 8.77
C ILE A 75 -8.54 -3.03 10.09
N VAL A 76 -8.16 -1.86 10.58
CA VAL A 76 -8.67 -1.35 11.85
C VAL A 76 -9.91 -0.49 11.58
N HIS A 77 -11.04 -0.87 12.14
CA HIS A 77 -12.22 -0.01 12.12
C HIS A 77 -11.95 1.25 12.93
N SER A 78 -12.18 2.39 12.33
CA SER A 78 -12.08 3.70 12.99
C SER A 78 -13.36 4.09 13.72
N ASP A 79 -14.48 3.43 13.40
CA ASP A 79 -15.78 3.62 14.04
C ASP A 79 -16.59 2.31 14.03
N ARG A 80 -17.67 2.26 14.83
CA ARG A 80 -18.62 1.14 14.80
C ARG A 80 -19.34 1.07 13.46
N ILE A 81 -19.70 -0.13 13.03
CA ILE A 81 -20.59 -0.33 11.88
C ILE A 81 -21.95 0.29 12.23
N ARG A 82 -22.43 1.21 11.39
CA ARG A 82 -23.76 1.80 11.53
C ARG A 82 -24.67 1.19 10.48
N VAL A 83 -25.89 0.82 10.88
CA VAL A 83 -26.86 0.21 10.00
C VAL A 83 -28.19 0.92 10.17
N ASP A 84 -28.81 1.27 9.04
CA ASP A 84 -30.15 1.82 8.96
C ASP A 84 -30.86 1.23 7.74
N GLY A 85 -31.98 0.53 7.97
CA GLY A 85 -32.72 -0.15 6.92
C GLY A 85 -31.85 -1.14 6.13
N CYS A 86 -31.79 -0.97 4.82
CA CYS A 86 -30.97 -1.79 3.93
C CYS A 86 -29.54 -1.26 3.72
N THR A 87 -29.13 -0.20 4.42
CA THR A 87 -27.82 0.44 4.22
C THR A 87 -26.96 0.37 5.49
N ALA A 88 -25.70 0.01 5.32
CA ALA A 88 -24.70 0.05 6.35
C ALA A 88 -23.55 0.99 5.99
N PHE A 89 -22.97 1.63 6.99
CA PHE A 89 -21.76 2.46 6.88
C PHE A 89 -20.64 1.85 7.69
N ILE A 90 -19.49 1.62 7.04
CA ILE A 90 -18.26 1.18 7.68
C ILE A 90 -17.15 2.20 7.44
N GLN A 91 -16.30 2.38 8.46
CA GLN A 91 -15.12 3.23 8.36
C GLN A 91 -13.92 2.47 8.92
N TYR A 92 -12.84 2.48 8.17
CA TYR A 92 -11.63 1.78 8.56
C TYR A 92 -10.38 2.50 8.07
N GLN A 93 -9.27 2.19 8.72
CA GLN A 93 -7.94 2.63 8.33
C GLN A 93 -7.14 1.43 7.86
N VAL A 94 -6.51 1.59 6.70
CA VAL A 94 -5.49 0.66 6.19
C VAL A 94 -4.15 1.33 6.34
N THR A 95 -3.18 0.65 6.93
CA THR A 95 -1.83 1.17 7.10
C THR A 95 -0.86 0.38 6.24
N VAL A 96 -0.01 1.09 5.52
CA VAL A 96 1.02 0.55 4.62
C VAL A 96 2.39 0.93 5.13
N GLN A 97 3.34 0.02 5.10
CA GLN A 97 4.74 0.34 5.37
C GLN A 97 5.33 1.12 4.20
N GLY A 98 5.77 2.34 4.44
CA GLY A 98 6.50 3.17 3.47
C GLY A 98 7.98 3.28 3.80
N GLY A 99 8.77 3.81 2.88
CA GLY A 99 10.22 3.97 3.03
C GLY A 99 10.65 4.88 4.21
N ASP A 100 9.84 5.87 4.55
CA ASP A 100 10.09 6.82 5.65
C ASP A 100 9.10 6.61 6.83
N GLY A 101 8.42 5.46 6.91
CA GLY A 101 7.45 5.12 7.95
C GLY A 101 6.09 4.69 7.42
N LEU A 102 5.12 4.61 8.32
CA LEU A 102 3.78 4.14 8.01
C LEU A 102 2.97 5.20 7.25
N VAL A 103 2.38 4.79 6.13
CA VAL A 103 1.40 5.57 5.36
C VAL A 103 0.01 5.01 5.64
N ALA A 104 -0.94 5.86 5.96
CA ALA A 104 -2.29 5.45 6.28
C ALA A 104 -3.30 5.95 5.24
N PHE A 105 -4.24 5.09 4.90
CA PHE A 105 -5.43 5.42 4.15
C PHE A 105 -6.64 5.33 5.06
N GLN A 106 -7.54 6.29 4.96
CA GLN A 106 -8.84 6.22 5.61
C GLN A 106 -9.89 5.94 4.54
N SER A 107 -10.69 4.90 4.75
CA SER A 107 -11.76 4.50 3.85
C SER A 107 -13.11 4.50 4.57
N SER A 108 -14.14 4.83 3.82
CA SER A 108 -15.55 4.75 4.23
C SER A 108 -16.32 4.06 3.13
N GLU A 109 -17.15 3.10 3.50
CA GLU A 109 -18.04 2.42 2.56
C GLU A 109 -19.49 2.58 2.99
N ALA A 110 -20.35 2.93 2.03
CA ALA A 110 -21.79 2.79 2.17
C ALA A 110 -22.21 1.52 1.41
N ILE A 111 -22.74 0.54 2.13
CA ILE A 111 -23.06 -0.80 1.63
C ILE A 111 -24.56 -0.97 1.66
N THR A 112 -25.18 -1.22 0.49
CA THR A 112 -26.60 -1.51 0.39
C THR A 112 -26.82 -3.00 0.20
N VAL A 113 -27.67 -3.58 1.05
CA VAL A 113 -28.03 -5.01 1.05
C VAL A 113 -29.41 -5.18 0.43
N LYS A 114 -29.54 -6.16 -0.45
CA LYS A 114 -30.79 -6.60 -1.09
C LYS A 114 -30.87 -8.11 -0.99
N ASP A 115 -32.00 -8.62 -0.50
CA ASP A 115 -32.25 -10.07 -0.37
C ASP A 115 -31.14 -10.83 0.39
N GLY A 116 -30.53 -10.16 1.40
CA GLY A 116 -29.44 -10.71 2.21
C GLY A 116 -28.07 -10.71 1.53
N LEU A 117 -27.93 -10.11 0.34
CA LEU A 117 -26.69 -9.99 -0.40
C LEU A 117 -26.31 -8.52 -0.60
N ILE A 118 -25.02 -8.24 -0.73
CA ILE A 118 -24.50 -6.90 -1.01
C ILE A 118 -24.77 -6.57 -2.48
N TRP A 119 -25.68 -5.63 -2.69
CA TRP A 119 -26.10 -5.19 -4.02
C TRP A 119 -25.39 -3.95 -4.53
N GLN A 120 -25.01 -3.04 -3.61
CA GLN A 120 -24.24 -1.86 -3.95
C GLN A 120 -23.21 -1.55 -2.88
N VAL A 121 -22.02 -1.17 -3.30
CA VAL A 121 -20.97 -0.59 -2.45
C VAL A 121 -20.54 0.74 -3.04
N ASN A 122 -20.52 1.77 -2.21
CA ASN A 122 -19.94 3.06 -2.52
C ASN A 122 -18.72 3.25 -1.65
N GLU A 123 -17.51 3.06 -2.20
CA GLU A 123 -16.25 3.21 -1.48
C GLU A 123 -15.67 4.62 -1.68
N TYR A 124 -15.40 5.29 -0.57
CA TYR A 124 -14.74 6.59 -0.51
C TYR A 124 -13.45 6.45 0.28
N ALA A 125 -12.31 6.73 -0.35
CA ALA A 125 -11.02 6.62 0.30
C ALA A 125 -10.20 7.91 0.18
N THR A 126 -9.35 8.17 1.17
CA THR A 126 -8.43 9.30 1.18
C THR A 126 -7.09 8.92 1.79
N LEU A 127 -6.01 9.50 1.27
CA LEU A 127 -4.67 9.35 1.82
C LEU A 127 -4.54 10.25 3.05
N VAL A 128 -4.12 9.68 4.18
CA VAL A 128 -3.82 10.44 5.39
C VAL A 128 -2.34 10.78 5.41
N HIS A 129 -2.01 12.02 5.09
CA HIS A 129 -0.65 12.51 5.22
C HIS A 129 -0.35 12.79 6.70
N ARG A 130 0.61 12.06 7.27
CA ARG A 130 1.16 12.38 8.59
C ARG A 130 2.15 13.55 8.49
N ASN A 131 1.67 14.74 8.14
CA ASN A 131 2.44 15.95 8.35
C ASN A 131 1.90 16.66 9.60
N GLY A 132 2.76 16.75 10.61
CA GLY A 132 2.54 17.71 11.69
C GLY A 132 2.57 19.12 11.12
N SER A 133 1.42 19.65 10.79
CA SER A 133 0.99 21.05 10.75
C SER A 133 -0.17 21.18 9.76
N GLY A 134 -1.31 21.59 10.28
CA GLY A 134 -2.56 21.70 9.54
C GLY A 134 -2.47 22.68 8.38
N HIS A 135 -2.92 22.21 7.25
CA HIS A 135 -3.65 23.01 6.28
C HIS A 135 -4.43 22.03 5.40
N ALA A 136 -5.75 22.04 5.54
CA ALA A 136 -6.65 21.44 4.59
C ALA A 136 -6.47 22.17 3.25
N ASN A 137 -5.64 21.63 2.37
CA ASN A 137 -5.50 22.14 1.02
C ASN A 137 -6.54 21.45 0.14
N SER A 138 -7.60 22.17 -0.18
CA SER A 138 -8.47 21.90 -1.32
C SER A 138 -7.71 22.14 -2.62
N GLY A 139 -6.73 21.27 -2.92
CA GLY A 139 -5.99 21.24 -4.18
C GLY A 139 -6.74 20.43 -5.25
N PRO A 140 -6.36 20.52 -6.53
CA PRO A 140 -6.99 19.76 -7.61
C PRO A 140 -6.89 18.26 -7.32
N ARG A 141 -7.95 17.52 -7.64
CA ARG A 141 -8.09 16.07 -7.44
C ARG A 141 -6.79 15.35 -7.81
N PRO A 142 -6.21 14.51 -6.93
CA PRO A 142 -4.99 13.80 -7.23
C PRO A 142 -5.09 13.00 -8.52
N ALA A 143 -3.99 12.86 -9.24
CA ALA A 143 -3.88 12.07 -10.48
C ALA A 143 -4.24 10.57 -10.31
N THR A 144 -4.54 10.13 -9.10
CA THR A 144 -5.02 8.80 -8.70
C THR A 144 -6.20 8.30 -9.50
N SER A 145 -7.16 9.18 -9.82
CA SER A 145 -8.34 8.80 -10.62
C SER A 145 -7.99 8.29 -12.03
N ARG A 146 -6.74 8.47 -12.48
CA ARG A 146 -6.28 8.04 -13.80
C ARG A 146 -5.58 6.67 -13.79
N LEU A 147 -5.17 6.16 -12.64
CA LEU A 147 -4.37 4.93 -12.52
C LEU A 147 -5.17 3.70 -12.09
N GLY A 148 -6.40 3.90 -11.67
CA GLY A 148 -7.30 2.82 -11.34
C GLY A 148 -6.84 1.95 -10.14
N LEU A 149 -6.27 2.55 -9.07
CA LEU A 149 -5.80 1.83 -7.89
C LEU A 149 -6.57 2.26 -6.64
N SER A 150 -7.17 1.32 -5.93
CA SER A 150 -7.74 1.56 -4.59
C SER A 150 -6.66 1.66 -3.51
N PRO A 151 -6.97 2.21 -2.33
CA PRO A 151 -6.05 2.19 -1.19
C PRO A 151 -5.57 0.79 -0.81
N ARG A 152 -6.45 -0.21 -0.87
CA ARG A 152 -6.10 -1.61 -0.63
C ARG A 152 -5.11 -2.13 -1.67
N GLN A 153 -5.34 -1.85 -2.95
CA GLN A 153 -4.40 -2.22 -4.02
C GLN A 153 -3.06 -1.50 -3.88
N LEU A 154 -3.04 -0.24 -3.46
CA LEU A 154 -1.80 0.47 -3.16
C LEU A 154 -1.05 -0.16 -1.99
N SER A 155 -1.78 -0.64 -0.96
CA SER A 155 -1.20 -1.41 0.14
C SER A 155 -0.55 -2.69 -0.36
N THR A 156 -1.29 -3.51 -1.08
CA THR A 156 -0.79 -4.77 -1.66
C THR A 156 0.42 -4.51 -2.55
N MET A 157 0.34 -3.51 -3.42
CA MET A 157 1.45 -3.16 -4.32
C MET A 157 2.70 -2.71 -3.57
N ALA A 158 2.55 -1.98 -2.45
CA ALA A 158 3.69 -1.57 -1.62
C ALA A 158 4.39 -2.77 -1.00
N GLN A 159 3.63 -3.76 -0.53
CA GLN A 159 4.15 -4.99 0.04
C GLN A 159 4.78 -5.91 -1.00
N ASP A 160 4.14 -6.09 -2.15
CA ASP A 160 4.69 -6.85 -3.25
C ASP A 160 6.04 -6.26 -3.70
N LEU A 161 6.12 -4.92 -3.74
CA LEU A 161 7.36 -4.22 -4.08
C LEU A 161 8.44 -4.43 -3.01
N GLU A 162 8.08 -4.30 -1.74
CA GLU A 162 9.00 -4.54 -0.61
C GLU A 162 9.49 -5.99 -0.61
N HIS A 163 8.57 -6.96 -0.77
CA HIS A 163 8.89 -8.38 -0.84
C HIS A 163 9.81 -8.72 -2.03
N TYR A 164 9.53 -8.14 -3.20
CA TYR A 164 10.39 -8.29 -4.38
C TYR A 164 11.79 -7.78 -4.10
N PHE A 165 11.92 -6.59 -3.48
CA PHE A 165 13.22 -6.01 -3.14
C PHE A 165 13.97 -6.84 -2.08
N GLN A 166 13.29 -7.37 -1.08
CA GLN A 166 13.89 -8.22 -0.05
C GLN A 166 14.37 -9.57 -0.61
N ARG A 167 13.55 -10.25 -1.43
CA ARG A 167 13.86 -11.59 -1.91
C ARG A 167 14.80 -11.61 -3.11
N GLN A 168 14.50 -10.79 -4.13
CA GLN A 168 15.24 -10.80 -5.38
C GLN A 168 16.44 -9.87 -5.36
N ARG A 169 16.47 -8.90 -4.44
CA ARG A 169 17.53 -7.88 -4.31
C ARG A 169 17.87 -7.19 -5.63
N PRO A 170 16.87 -6.74 -6.41
CA PRO A 170 17.11 -6.17 -7.74
C PRO A 170 17.99 -4.91 -7.67
N TYR A 171 18.03 -4.24 -6.54
CA TYR A 171 18.83 -3.05 -6.29
C TYR A 171 20.35 -3.30 -6.41
N LEU A 172 20.82 -4.55 -6.39
CA LEU A 172 22.24 -4.89 -6.62
C LEU A 172 22.64 -4.73 -8.09
N ASP A 173 21.68 -4.71 -9.01
CA ASP A 173 21.94 -4.34 -10.40
C ASP A 173 22.13 -2.82 -10.50
N PRO A 174 23.33 -2.33 -10.91
CA PRO A 174 23.56 -0.89 -11.07
C PRO A 174 22.71 -0.24 -12.16
N GLU A 175 22.23 -1.02 -13.15
CA GLU A 175 21.41 -0.56 -14.26
C GLU A 175 19.90 -0.72 -14.01
N LEU A 176 19.50 -1.08 -12.80
CA LEU A 176 18.09 -1.25 -12.45
C LEU A 176 17.28 0.00 -12.77
N ASP A 177 16.26 -0.18 -13.59
CA ASP A 177 15.31 0.88 -13.93
C ASP A 177 13.88 0.59 -13.49
N LEU A 178 13.02 1.60 -13.60
CA LEU A 178 11.62 1.51 -13.19
C LEU A 178 10.81 0.53 -14.05
N GLN A 179 11.20 0.32 -15.34
CA GLN A 179 10.51 -0.60 -16.23
C GLN A 179 10.78 -2.04 -15.84
N GLN A 180 12.03 -2.37 -15.53
CA GLN A 180 12.42 -3.70 -15.06
C GLN A 180 11.67 -4.08 -13.77
N VAL A 181 11.53 -3.14 -12.82
CA VAL A 181 10.76 -3.37 -11.59
C VAL A 181 9.27 -3.56 -11.90
N ALA A 182 8.71 -2.78 -12.79
CA ALA A 182 7.32 -2.90 -13.21
C ALA A 182 7.05 -4.27 -13.85
N ASP A 183 7.90 -4.70 -14.79
CA ASP A 183 7.76 -5.98 -15.48
C ASP A 183 7.88 -7.17 -14.50
N ALA A 184 8.83 -7.11 -13.56
CA ALA A 184 9.05 -8.16 -12.59
C ALA A 184 7.96 -8.26 -11.52
N SER A 185 7.33 -7.14 -11.15
CA SER A 185 6.27 -7.09 -10.13
C SER A 185 4.86 -7.26 -10.68
N GLY A 186 4.69 -7.28 -12.03
CA GLY A 186 3.39 -7.37 -12.68
C GLY A 186 2.55 -6.09 -12.64
N TYR A 187 3.14 -4.97 -12.24
CA TYR A 187 2.51 -3.65 -12.21
C TYR A 187 2.96 -2.79 -13.41
N SER A 188 2.16 -1.79 -13.76
CA SER A 188 2.61 -0.83 -14.77
C SER A 188 3.63 0.15 -14.18
N ARG A 189 4.52 0.67 -15.05
CA ARG A 189 5.48 1.72 -14.68
C ARG A 189 4.81 2.93 -14.01
N ASN A 190 3.61 3.32 -14.49
CA ASN A 190 2.86 4.44 -13.92
C ASN A 190 2.36 4.13 -12.51
N GLN A 191 1.93 2.90 -12.24
CA GLN A 191 1.48 2.46 -10.93
C GLN A 191 2.64 2.48 -9.92
N ILE A 192 3.79 1.90 -10.26
CA ILE A 192 4.99 1.96 -9.40
C ILE A 192 5.43 3.41 -9.16
N SER A 193 5.49 4.22 -10.23
CA SER A 193 5.85 5.64 -10.10
C SER A 193 4.89 6.40 -9.18
N TYR A 194 3.59 6.13 -9.30
CA TYR A 194 2.58 6.72 -8.44
C TYR A 194 2.75 6.28 -6.98
N LEU A 195 2.88 4.96 -6.73
CA LEU A 195 3.13 4.43 -5.40
C LEU A 195 4.33 5.14 -4.75
N LEU A 196 5.45 5.17 -5.43
CA LEU A 196 6.67 5.73 -4.87
C LEU A 196 6.55 7.25 -4.61
N ASN A 197 6.09 8.03 -5.61
CA ASN A 197 6.10 9.49 -5.49
C ASN A 197 4.93 10.04 -4.67
N GLN A 198 3.72 9.47 -4.80
CA GLN A 198 2.52 10.03 -4.18
C GLN A 198 2.17 9.36 -2.85
N VAL A 199 2.46 8.07 -2.71
CA VAL A 199 2.13 7.32 -1.50
C VAL A 199 3.33 7.26 -0.57
N LEU A 200 4.51 6.85 -1.06
CA LEU A 200 5.72 6.70 -0.25
C LEU A 200 6.56 7.98 -0.16
N GLY A 201 6.18 9.04 -0.89
CA GLY A 201 6.81 10.36 -0.81
C GLY A 201 8.25 10.41 -1.34
N GLN A 202 8.67 9.44 -2.16
CA GLN A 202 10.05 9.36 -2.64
C GLN A 202 10.13 8.98 -4.12
N SER A 203 11.21 9.40 -4.78
CA SER A 203 11.48 9.01 -6.17
C SER A 203 11.98 7.56 -6.25
N PHE A 204 11.84 6.93 -7.43
CA PHE A 204 12.38 5.61 -7.70
C PHE A 204 13.88 5.50 -7.35
N TYR A 205 14.68 6.45 -7.76
CA TYR A 205 16.12 6.46 -7.46
C TYR A 205 16.40 6.55 -5.97
N ARG A 206 15.61 7.31 -5.22
CA ARG A 206 15.76 7.40 -3.77
C ARG A 206 15.41 6.07 -3.12
N TYR A 207 14.33 5.43 -3.54
CA TYR A 207 13.91 4.11 -3.04
C TYR A 207 14.99 3.05 -3.27
N VAL A 208 15.52 2.95 -4.49
CA VAL A 208 16.60 2.02 -4.85
C VAL A 208 17.87 2.31 -4.06
N ASN A 209 18.30 3.57 -3.98
CA ASN A 209 19.51 3.94 -3.26
C ASN A 209 19.39 3.71 -1.75
N GLN A 210 18.22 3.85 -1.15
CA GLN A 210 17.99 3.45 0.25
C GLN A 210 18.13 1.94 0.44
N ALA A 211 17.57 1.12 -0.45
CA ALA A 211 17.73 -0.34 -0.39
C ALA A 211 19.20 -0.77 -0.53
N ARG A 212 19.95 -0.14 -1.46
CA ARG A 212 21.40 -0.33 -1.62
C ARG A 212 22.16 0.02 -0.35
N LEU A 213 21.82 1.16 0.25
CA LEU A 213 22.48 1.61 1.48
C LEU A 213 22.17 0.69 2.66
N GLN A 214 20.91 0.26 2.83
CA GLN A 214 20.54 -0.69 3.87
C GLN A 214 21.30 -2.02 3.73
N HIS A 215 21.41 -2.53 2.50
CA HIS A 215 22.20 -3.72 2.21
C HIS A 215 23.69 -3.54 2.59
N LEU A 216 24.28 -2.42 2.20
CA LEU A 216 25.65 -2.08 2.56
C LEU A 216 25.83 -1.98 4.09
N MET A 217 24.93 -1.28 4.78
CA MET A 217 25.00 -1.13 6.23
C MET A 217 24.92 -2.48 6.94
N ALA A 218 24.04 -3.38 6.51
CA ALA A 218 23.95 -4.74 7.05
C ALA A 218 25.23 -5.57 6.82
N SER A 219 25.95 -5.33 5.71
CA SER A 219 27.22 -6.00 5.45
C SER A 219 28.41 -5.41 6.25
N LEU A 220 28.30 -4.17 6.74
CA LEU A 220 29.34 -3.54 7.59
C LEU A 220 29.37 -4.09 9.02
N ASP A 221 28.29 -4.71 9.47
CA ASP A 221 28.23 -5.32 10.82
C ASP A 221 29.00 -6.67 10.88
N ASP A 222 29.35 -7.25 9.72
CA ASP A 222 30.22 -8.44 9.64
C ASP A 222 31.71 -8.04 9.67
N ALA A 223 32.37 -8.34 10.77
CA ALA A 223 33.61 -7.76 11.30
C ALA A 223 34.93 -8.00 10.51
N SER A 224 34.91 -8.28 9.20
CA SER A 224 36.16 -8.49 8.42
C SER A 224 36.14 -7.80 7.05
N ILE A 225 35.92 -6.48 7.02
CA ILE A 225 35.89 -5.76 5.75
C ILE A 225 37.30 -5.26 5.39
N GLU A 226 37.99 -5.99 4.48
CA GLU A 226 39.23 -5.52 3.83
C GLU A 226 38.94 -4.64 2.58
N ALA A 227 37.66 -4.53 2.16
CA ALA A 227 37.25 -3.80 0.95
C ALA A 227 37.32 -2.27 1.16
N THR A 228 37.68 -1.58 0.11
CA THR A 228 37.61 -0.12 0.06
C THR A 228 36.17 0.38 0.06
N ILE A 229 35.97 1.65 0.45
CA ILE A 229 34.62 2.28 0.46
C ILE A 229 33.99 2.24 -0.94
N ASP A 230 34.79 2.43 -1.97
CA ASP A 230 34.34 2.46 -3.36
C ASP A 230 33.90 1.05 -3.82
N GLU A 231 34.65 0.02 -3.44
CA GLU A 231 34.26 -1.38 -3.71
C GLU A 231 32.96 -1.75 -2.98
N LEU A 232 32.80 -1.34 -1.73
CA LEU A 232 31.58 -1.57 -0.98
C LEU A 232 30.36 -0.89 -1.65
N ALA A 233 30.53 0.33 -2.16
CA ALA A 233 29.47 1.04 -2.88
C ALA A 233 29.07 0.33 -4.17
N PHE A 234 30.05 -0.09 -4.98
CA PHE A 234 29.78 -0.81 -6.23
C PHE A 234 29.18 -2.19 -5.98
N ASN A 235 29.64 -2.93 -4.97
CA ASN A 235 29.06 -4.22 -4.57
C ASN A 235 27.62 -4.10 -4.05
N ALA A 236 27.26 -2.95 -3.49
CA ALA A 236 25.89 -2.66 -3.10
C ALA A 236 25.00 -2.18 -4.29
N GLY A 237 25.54 -2.12 -5.51
CA GLY A 237 24.81 -1.77 -6.73
C GLY A 237 24.81 -0.28 -7.07
N PHE A 238 25.54 0.58 -6.36
CA PHE A 238 25.66 1.99 -6.76
C PHE A 238 26.49 2.11 -8.05
N ASN A 239 25.93 2.80 -9.04
CA ASN A 239 26.65 3.11 -10.30
C ASN A 239 27.40 4.46 -10.24
N SER A 240 27.28 5.20 -9.13
CA SER A 240 27.91 6.51 -8.94
C SER A 240 28.32 6.72 -7.50
N LEU A 241 29.58 6.97 -7.26
CA LEU A 241 30.11 7.33 -5.95
C LEU A 241 29.47 8.60 -5.39
N SER A 242 29.17 9.58 -6.25
CA SER A 242 28.48 10.81 -5.86
C SER A 242 27.10 10.53 -5.28
N ALA A 243 26.32 9.65 -5.91
CA ALA A 243 25.01 9.23 -5.40
C ALA A 243 25.15 8.47 -4.08
N PHE A 244 26.13 7.58 -3.98
CA PHE A 244 26.44 6.84 -2.74
C PHE A 244 26.80 7.80 -1.59
N TYR A 245 27.78 8.69 -1.78
CA TYR A 245 28.22 9.60 -0.72
C TYR A 245 27.09 10.52 -0.24
N LYS A 246 26.24 10.99 -1.17
CA LYS A 246 25.06 11.79 -0.83
C LYS A 246 24.06 10.99 0.02
N CYS A 247 23.66 9.81 -0.46
CA CYS A 247 22.73 8.92 0.24
C CYS A 247 23.25 8.52 1.63
N PHE A 248 24.52 8.17 1.72
CA PHE A 248 25.17 7.78 2.97
C PHE A 248 25.17 8.91 4.01
N ARG A 249 25.50 10.14 3.58
CA ARG A 249 25.49 11.32 4.47
C ARG A 249 24.08 11.68 4.91
N GLU A 250 23.10 11.61 4.03
CA GLU A 250 21.68 11.87 4.36
C GLU A 250 21.18 10.89 5.43
N HIS A 251 21.63 9.64 5.37
CA HIS A 251 21.20 8.58 6.31
C HIS A 251 21.96 8.60 7.64
N THR A 252 23.28 8.75 7.61
CA THR A 252 24.15 8.60 8.80
C THR A 252 24.59 9.91 9.45
N GLY A 253 24.42 11.03 8.74
CA GLY A 253 25.00 12.33 9.13
C GLY A 253 26.52 12.44 8.94
N LEU A 254 27.20 11.36 8.54
CA LEU A 254 28.66 11.25 8.45
C LEU A 254 29.10 10.92 7.02
N THR A 255 30.36 11.17 6.70
CA THR A 255 30.98 10.58 5.52
C THR A 255 31.27 9.10 5.75
N PRO A 256 31.27 8.26 4.69
CA PRO A 256 31.60 6.84 4.84
C PRO A 256 32.92 6.57 5.57
N LYS A 257 33.95 7.36 5.25
CA LYS A 257 35.28 7.25 5.90
C LYS A 257 35.21 7.57 7.40
N ALA A 258 34.48 8.61 7.79
CA ALA A 258 34.32 8.98 9.20
C ALA A 258 33.52 7.91 9.96
N TYR A 259 32.49 7.37 9.34
CA TYR A 259 31.66 6.32 9.91
C TYR A 259 32.45 5.02 10.16
N LEU A 260 33.22 4.52 9.17
CA LEU A 260 34.07 3.34 9.31
C LEU A 260 35.15 3.52 10.41
N LYS A 261 35.74 4.71 10.50
CA LYS A 261 36.66 5.03 11.57
C LYS A 261 36.01 4.96 12.97
N GLN A 262 34.74 5.38 13.06
CA GLN A 262 34.00 5.33 14.33
C GLN A 262 33.66 3.88 14.75
N ILE A 263 33.26 3.02 13.79
CA ILE A 263 33.00 1.60 14.05
C ILE A 263 34.27 0.88 14.47
N SER A 264 35.40 1.09 13.76
CA SER A 264 36.67 0.43 14.08
C SER A 264 37.22 0.83 15.45
N LEU A 265 36.90 2.01 15.96
CA LEU A 265 37.23 2.42 17.31
C LEU A 265 36.37 1.72 18.36
N ARG A 266 35.04 1.52 18.06
CA ARG A 266 34.13 0.80 18.97
C ARG A 266 34.43 -0.70 19.09
N ALA A 267 34.89 -1.34 18.00
CA ALA A 267 35.27 -2.75 18.01
C ALA A 267 36.55 -3.08 18.75
N ARG A 268 37.35 -2.06 19.13
CA ARG A 268 38.61 -2.20 19.89
C ARG A 268 38.46 -1.91 21.39
N THR A 269 37.26 -1.51 21.83
CA THR A 269 36.92 -1.22 23.22
C THR A 269 36.07 -2.33 23.81
#